data_8d35e765d9353efd4cbfbf7f37902802
#
_entry.id   8d35e765d9353efd4cbfbf7f37902802
#
_cell.length_a   1.000
_cell.length_b   1.000
_cell.length_c   1.000
_cell.angle_alpha   90.00
_cell.angle_beta   90.00
_cell.angle_gamma   90.00
#
_symmetry.space_group_name_H-M   'P 1'
#
loop_
_entity.id
_entity.type
_entity.pdbx_description
1 polymer ?
#
loop_
_entity_poly.entity_id
_entity_poly.type
_entity_poly.pdbx_seq_one_letter_code
_entity_poly.pdbx_strand_id
1 'polypeptide(L)'
;MILAIDVGNTNVVMGFIEGDTIVDKYRLSTNSNETAEEYAIKLHSVLDLMHLEPSALEGAVLATVVPPLARTISKAVVLVTGKAPILVGPGVKTGLNIKTDNPGELGADLSLIHISEP
;
A
#
# COMPACT_ATOMS: atom_id res chain seq x y z
N MET A 1 6.13 8.59 -8.38
CA MET A 1 4.92 7.88 -7.96
C MET A 1 5.09 7.31 -6.55
N ILE A 2 4.06 7.41 -5.76
CA ILE A 2 4.08 6.92 -4.38
C ILE A 2 3.18 5.70 -4.28
N LEU A 3 3.66 4.68 -3.57
CA LEU A 3 2.87 3.49 -3.30
C LEU A 3 2.28 3.63 -1.89
N ALA A 4 0.98 3.53 -1.78
CA ALA A 4 0.32 3.53 -0.47
C ALA A 4 -0.32 2.16 -0.26
N ILE A 5 0.00 1.54 0.86
CA ILE A 5 -0.50 0.20 1.16
C ILE A 5 -1.31 0.26 2.45
N ASP A 6 -2.52 -0.27 2.37
CA ASP A 6 -3.40 -0.34 3.52
C ASP A 6 -3.68 -1.82 3.80
N VAL A 7 -3.23 -2.30 4.95
CA VAL A 7 -3.33 -3.71 5.30
C VAL A 7 -4.47 -3.89 6.28
N GLY A 8 -5.55 -4.47 5.81
CA GLY A 8 -6.69 -4.81 6.66
C GLY A 8 -6.69 -6.28 6.99
N ASN A 9 -7.67 -6.70 7.76
CA ASN A 9 -7.77 -8.10 8.16
C ASN A 9 -8.09 -9.04 6.99
N THR A 10 -8.80 -8.54 5.99
CA THR A 10 -9.20 -9.35 4.85
C THR A 10 -8.51 -8.97 3.57
N ASN A 11 -8.15 -7.72 3.42
CA ASN A 11 -7.60 -7.24 2.15
C ASN A 11 -6.40 -6.35 2.37
N VAL A 12 -5.46 -6.44 1.44
CA VAL A 12 -4.36 -5.51 1.32
C VAL A 12 -4.66 -4.67 0.09
N VAL A 13 -4.78 -3.37 0.27
CA VAL A 13 -5.07 -2.46 -0.83
C VAL A 13 -3.81 -1.69 -1.16
N MET A 14 -3.42 -1.69 -2.42
CA MET A 14 -2.26 -0.95 -2.91
C MET A 14 -2.75 0.14 -3.83
N GLY A 15 -2.47 1.39 -3.45
CA GLY A 15 -2.83 2.54 -4.27
C GLY A 15 -1.56 3.18 -4.82
N PHE A 16 -1.62 3.58 -6.06
CA PHE A 16 -0.47 4.20 -6.73
C PHE A 16 -0.82 5.64 -7.02
N ILE A 17 -0.04 6.55 -6.47
CA ILE A 17 -0.39 7.97 -6.44
C ILE A 17 0.64 8.78 -7.21
N GLU A 18 0.13 9.59 -8.12
CA GLU A 18 0.97 10.51 -8.86
C GLU A 18 0.44 11.91 -8.58
N GLY A 19 1.24 12.74 -7.93
CA GLY A 19 0.76 14.04 -7.49
C GLY A 19 -0.37 13.88 -6.49
N ASP A 20 -1.54 14.40 -6.82
CA ASP A 20 -2.70 14.28 -5.95
C ASP A 20 -3.69 13.24 -6.42
N THR A 21 -3.33 12.46 -7.43
CA THR A 21 -4.26 11.57 -8.09
C THR A 21 -3.90 10.12 -7.82
N ILE A 22 -4.89 9.31 -7.47
CA ILE A 22 -4.70 7.87 -7.41
C ILE A 22 -4.83 7.35 -8.83
N VAL A 23 -3.71 6.90 -9.38
CA VAL A 23 -3.65 6.45 -10.75
C VAL A 23 -4.23 5.06 -10.90
N ASP A 24 -3.98 4.22 -9.91
CA ASP A 24 -4.46 2.84 -9.97
C ASP A 24 -4.56 2.28 -8.56
N LYS A 25 -5.35 1.26 -8.40
CA LYS A 25 -5.58 0.66 -7.11
C LYS A 25 -5.81 -0.83 -7.28
N TYR A 26 -5.12 -1.63 -6.48
CA TYR A 26 -5.21 -3.08 -6.54
C TYR A 26 -5.54 -3.63 -5.17
N ARG A 27 -6.29 -4.69 -5.14
CA ARG A 27 -6.70 -5.33 -3.89
C ARG A 27 -6.24 -6.77 -3.89
N LEU A 28 -5.56 -7.16 -2.84
CA LEU A 28 -5.11 -8.53 -2.65
C LEU A 28 -5.74 -9.08 -1.38
N SER A 29 -5.84 -10.39 -1.29
CA SER A 29 -6.29 -11.02 -0.05
C SER A 29 -5.20 -10.91 1.00
N THR A 30 -5.60 -10.63 2.24
CA THR A 30 -4.66 -10.64 3.34
C THR A 30 -4.38 -12.08 3.72
N ASN A 31 -3.10 -12.43 3.79
CA ASN A 31 -2.69 -13.77 4.19
C ASN A 31 -1.53 -13.63 5.16
N SER A 32 -1.82 -13.81 6.45
CA SER A 32 -0.79 -13.61 7.46
C SER A 32 0.23 -14.73 7.52
N ASN A 33 0.01 -15.79 6.76
CA ASN A 33 0.98 -16.88 6.68
C ASN A 33 1.97 -16.70 5.55
N GLU A 34 1.80 -15.69 4.70
CA GLU A 34 2.72 -15.49 3.61
C GLU A 34 4.00 -14.81 4.10
N THR A 35 5.09 -15.14 3.44
CA THR A 35 6.38 -14.55 3.76
C THR A 35 6.55 -13.22 3.06
N ALA A 36 7.60 -12.49 3.45
CA ALA A 36 7.94 -11.24 2.77
C ALA A 36 8.21 -11.49 1.30
N GLU A 37 8.87 -12.61 0.99
CA GLU A 37 9.17 -12.94 -0.40
C GLU A 37 7.91 -13.17 -1.21
N GLU A 38 6.92 -13.81 -0.61
CA GLU A 38 5.66 -14.04 -1.32
C GLU A 38 4.92 -12.74 -1.58
N TYR A 39 4.91 -11.84 -0.61
CA TYR A 39 4.31 -10.53 -0.83
C TYR A 39 5.11 -9.70 -1.83
N ALA A 40 6.43 -9.88 -1.85
CA ALA A 40 7.26 -9.19 -2.84
C ALA A 40 6.91 -9.64 -4.25
N ILE A 41 6.67 -10.93 -4.43
CA ILE A 41 6.27 -11.45 -5.73
C ILE A 41 4.93 -10.86 -6.15
N LYS A 42 4.00 -10.75 -5.20
CA LYS A 42 2.69 -10.16 -5.51
C LYS A 42 2.84 -8.68 -5.88
N LEU A 43 3.64 -7.94 -5.15
CA LEU A 43 3.85 -6.53 -5.46
C LEU A 43 4.51 -6.38 -6.83
N HIS A 44 5.50 -7.20 -7.12
CA HIS A 44 6.16 -7.15 -8.41
C HIS A 44 5.17 -7.46 -9.53
N SER A 45 4.27 -8.41 -9.31
CA SER A 45 3.26 -8.76 -10.30
C SER A 45 2.31 -7.59 -10.55
N VAL A 46 1.95 -6.86 -9.51
CA VAL A 46 1.09 -5.68 -9.66
C VAL A 46 1.82 -4.64 -10.51
N LEU A 47 3.10 -4.42 -10.23
CA LEU A 47 3.87 -3.47 -11.02
C LEU A 47 3.96 -3.89 -12.48
N ASP A 48 4.10 -5.20 -12.73
CA ASP A 48 4.10 -5.70 -14.09
C ASP A 48 2.77 -5.43 -14.80
N LEU A 49 1.68 -5.60 -14.09
CA LEU A 49 0.36 -5.32 -14.67
C LEU A 49 0.23 -3.85 -15.05
N MET A 50 0.90 -2.99 -14.31
CA MET A 50 0.86 -1.56 -14.59
C MET A 50 1.93 -1.12 -15.58
N HIS A 51 2.79 -2.03 -16.01
CA HIS A 51 3.94 -1.72 -16.85
C HIS A 51 4.81 -0.66 -16.17
N LEU A 52 5.01 -0.81 -14.86
CA LEU A 52 5.74 0.15 -14.06
C LEU A 52 7.01 -0.47 -13.52
N GLU A 53 8.13 0.22 -13.67
CA GLU A 53 9.38 -0.24 -13.09
C GLU A 53 9.39 0.08 -11.61
N PRO A 54 9.95 -0.82 -10.77
CA PRO A 54 10.05 -0.53 -9.34
C PRO A 54 10.77 0.79 -9.05
N SER A 55 11.71 1.16 -9.89
CA SER A 55 12.47 2.40 -9.68
C SER A 55 11.61 3.65 -9.87
N ALA A 56 10.43 3.52 -10.47
CA ALA A 56 9.53 4.64 -10.63
C ALA A 56 8.85 5.00 -9.30
N LEU A 57 8.92 4.12 -8.32
CA LEU A 57 8.34 4.41 -7.01
C LEU A 57 9.33 5.20 -6.18
N GLU A 58 8.96 6.43 -5.84
CA GLU A 58 9.81 7.32 -5.07
C GLU A 58 9.80 6.96 -3.60
N GLY A 59 8.71 6.37 -3.15
CA GLY A 59 8.56 5.98 -1.77
C GLY A 59 7.28 5.23 -1.57
N ALA A 60 7.07 4.79 -0.34
CA ALA A 60 5.87 4.04 0.00
C ALA A 60 5.43 4.39 1.41
N VAL A 61 4.12 4.28 1.64
CA VAL A 61 3.52 4.50 2.94
C VAL A 61 2.72 3.24 3.25
N LEU A 62 2.82 2.77 4.48
CA LEU A 62 2.16 1.53 4.89
C LEU A 62 1.36 1.78 6.16
N ALA A 63 0.06 1.50 6.10
CA ALA A 63 -0.82 1.53 7.25
C ALA A 63 -1.35 0.12 7.46
N THR A 64 -1.49 -0.30 8.72
CA THR A 64 -1.96 -1.64 8.99
C THR A 64 -2.73 -1.70 10.29
N VAL A 65 -3.76 -2.55 10.31
CA VAL A 65 -4.45 -2.94 11.55
C VAL A 65 -4.01 -4.35 11.95
N VAL A 66 -3.04 -4.91 11.24
CA VAL A 66 -2.51 -6.26 11.52
C VAL A 66 -1.01 -6.09 11.76
N PRO A 67 -0.60 -5.73 12.99
CA PRO A 67 0.79 -5.38 13.26
C PRO A 67 1.85 -6.38 12.79
N PRO A 68 1.63 -7.70 12.95
CA PRO A 68 2.66 -8.62 12.46
C PRO A 68 2.92 -8.52 10.97
N LEU A 69 1.93 -8.13 10.19
CA LEU A 69 2.11 -8.00 8.76
C LEU A 69 2.85 -6.72 8.37
N ALA A 70 2.90 -5.74 9.26
CA ALA A 70 3.62 -4.51 8.95
C ALA A 70 5.07 -4.82 8.62
N ARG A 71 5.71 -5.67 9.42
CA ARG A 71 7.10 -6.02 9.21
C ARG A 71 7.28 -6.84 7.94
N THR A 72 6.39 -7.80 7.73
CA THR A 72 6.45 -8.67 6.56
C THR A 72 6.31 -7.86 5.27
N ILE A 73 5.32 -6.98 5.22
CA ILE A 73 5.07 -6.22 4.00
C ILE A 73 6.10 -5.11 3.82
N SER A 74 6.60 -4.53 4.92
CA SER A 74 7.71 -3.58 4.81
C SER A 74 8.91 -4.23 4.15
N LYS A 75 9.24 -5.44 4.55
CA LYS A 75 10.36 -6.15 3.97
C LYS A 75 10.11 -6.45 2.49
N ALA A 76 8.86 -6.79 2.15
CA ALA A 76 8.51 -7.02 0.77
C ALA A 76 8.72 -5.77 -0.09
N VAL A 77 8.35 -4.61 0.44
CA VAL A 77 8.55 -3.35 -0.27
C VAL A 77 10.04 -3.10 -0.50
N VAL A 78 10.86 -3.35 0.53
CA VAL A 78 12.31 -3.19 0.39
C VAL A 78 12.86 -4.14 -0.66
N LEU A 79 12.39 -5.38 -0.68
CA LEU A 79 12.87 -6.36 -1.66
C LEU A 79 12.57 -5.93 -3.08
N VAL A 80 11.45 -5.26 -3.31
CA VAL A 80 11.05 -4.87 -4.66
C VAL A 80 11.61 -3.52 -5.05
N THR A 81 11.57 -2.55 -4.14
CA THR A 81 11.91 -1.16 -4.48
C THR A 81 13.26 -0.72 -3.97
N GLY A 82 13.82 -1.44 -3.01
CA GLY A 82 15.06 -1.02 -2.36
C GLY A 82 14.86 0.07 -1.32
N LYS A 83 13.62 0.45 -1.04
CA LYS A 83 13.32 1.53 -0.10
C LYS A 83 12.31 1.05 0.93
N ALA A 84 12.53 1.43 2.19
CA ALA A 84 11.60 1.08 3.25
C ALA A 84 10.40 2.03 3.22
N PRO A 85 9.20 1.50 3.49
CA PRO A 85 8.02 2.37 3.54
C PRO A 85 7.99 3.13 4.86
N ILE A 86 7.25 4.23 4.86
CA ILE A 86 6.96 4.95 6.08
C ILE A 86 5.75 4.28 6.72
N LEU A 87 5.89 3.87 7.98
CA LEU A 87 4.81 3.21 8.67
C LEU A 87 3.94 4.25 9.36
N VAL A 88 2.63 4.11 9.20
CA VAL A 88 1.68 4.98 9.86
C VAL A 88 0.64 4.13 10.55
N GLY A 89 0.07 4.62 11.64
CA GLY A 89 -0.97 3.90 12.33
C GLY A 89 -2.31 4.09 11.63
N PRO A 90 -3.24 3.17 11.88
CA PRO A 90 -4.58 3.33 11.35
C PRO A 90 -5.18 4.64 11.85
N GLY A 91 -5.81 5.36 10.97
CA GLY A 91 -6.44 6.61 11.35
C GLY A 91 -5.52 7.80 11.46
N VAL A 92 -4.22 7.59 11.31
CA VAL A 92 -3.27 8.69 11.38
C VAL A 92 -3.27 9.42 10.04
N LYS A 93 -3.38 10.72 10.08
CA LYS A 93 -3.31 11.50 8.87
C LYS A 93 -1.88 11.68 8.45
N THR A 94 -1.65 11.53 7.18
CA THR A 94 -0.33 11.77 6.63
C THR A 94 -0.33 13.11 5.93
N GLY A 95 0.83 13.58 5.55
CA GLY A 95 0.91 14.78 4.77
C GLY A 95 0.48 14.59 3.34
N LEU A 96 0.24 13.37 2.94
CA LEU A 96 -0.12 13.09 1.55
C LEU A 96 -1.56 13.45 1.24
N ASN A 97 -2.41 13.45 2.25
CA ASN A 97 -3.81 13.81 2.07
C ASN A 97 -4.44 13.07 0.92
N ILE A 98 -4.31 11.77 0.93
CA ILE A 98 -4.82 10.95 -0.14
C ILE A 98 -6.30 10.74 0.05
N LYS A 99 -7.07 10.94 -1.00
CA LYS A 99 -8.49 10.75 -0.94
C LYS A 99 -8.89 9.61 -1.82
N THR A 100 -9.88 8.89 -1.39
CA THR A 100 -10.41 7.85 -2.25
C THR A 100 -11.54 8.48 -3.02
N ASP A 101 -11.89 7.87 -4.11
CA ASP A 101 -13.03 8.32 -4.87
C ASP A 101 -14.27 8.18 -4.06
N ASN A 102 -14.26 7.24 -3.17
CA ASN A 102 -15.39 7.01 -2.32
C ASN A 102 -14.87 7.00 -0.92
N PRO A 103 -14.93 8.12 -0.23
CA PRO A 103 -14.35 8.21 1.09
C PRO A 103 -14.86 7.15 2.04
N GLY A 104 -16.07 6.67 1.82
CA GLY A 104 -16.57 5.65 2.69
C GLY A 104 -15.93 4.34 2.45
N GLU A 105 -15.25 4.19 1.36
CA GLU A 105 -14.70 2.94 1.10
C GLU A 105 -13.33 2.76 1.57
N LEU A 106 -12.69 3.67 1.87
CA LEU A 106 -11.39 3.48 2.20
C LEU A 106 -11.25 3.16 3.46
N GLY A 107 -11.69 2.79 3.65
CA GLY A 107 -11.62 2.68 4.48
C GLY A 107 -11.26 3.06 5.29
N ALA A 108 -11.34 3.22 5.49
CA ALA A 108 -10.95 3.83 5.90
C ALA A 108 -10.27 4.33 6.16
N ASP A 109 -10.18 4.44 5.93
CA ASP A 109 -9.58 4.88 5.75
C ASP A 109 -8.74 5.24 5.52
N LEU A 110 -8.59 4.96 5.50
CA LEU A 110 -7.59 5.41 5.09
C LEU A 110 -7.61 6.67 5.29
N SER A 111 -8.33 7.07 5.83
CA SER A 111 -8.47 8.28 6.06
C SER A 111 -7.34 8.90 6.32
N LEU A 112 -6.62 8.59 6.19
CA LEU A 112 -5.52 8.93 6.36
C LEU A 112 -4.90 8.70 5.20
N ILE A 113 -4.68 7.69 4.87
CA ILE A 113 -4.20 7.43 3.63
C ILE A 113 -5.37 6.93 3.02
N HIS A 114 -6.17 7.66 2.52
CA HIS A 114 -7.35 7.21 1.98
C HIS A 114 -7.07 6.67 0.65
N ILE A 115 -6.69 5.56 0.65
CA ILE A 115 -6.52 4.98 -0.59
C ILE A 115 -7.83 4.57 -1.07
N SER A 116 -8.31 4.45 -0.71
CA SER A 116 -9.37 4.06 -0.90
C SER A 116 -9.87 3.79 -0.98
N GLU A 117 -9.87 3.98 -0.08
CA GLU A 117 -10.01 3.73 0.35
C GLU A 117 -10.10 3.30 0.40
N PRO A 118 -10.44 3.27 0.15
CA PRO A 118 -10.07 2.89 0.34
C PRO A 118 -10.24 2.53 0.31
#